data_721d3a18748edc748b61346a36046613
#
_entry.id   721d3a18748edc748b61346a36046613
#
_cell.length_a   1.000
_cell.length_b   1.000
_cell.length_c   1.000
_cell.angle_alpha   90.00
_cell.angle_beta   90.00
_cell.angle_gamma   90.00
#
_symmetry.space_group_name_H-M   'P 1'
#
loop_
_entity.id
_entity.type
_entity.pdbx_description
1 polymer ?
#
loop_
_entity_poly.entity_id
_entity_poly.type
_entity_poly.pdbx_seq_one_letter_code
_entity_poly.pdbx_strand_id
1 'polypeptide(L)'
;MSEQPSVPVQLLPTRQVEGRTVIDTRAAPPLASRVVDEFKPALIDVAEHHLCPGCGEPIAMRSVLEAVSELGLTQKTIAVFGIGCYTAFSNNLDVEVLQALHGRAPSLATGAKRAKPDTNVITIQGDGDMVNEGLQEVIHAAARGEAITCFMLDNGVFGETGGHITATTVLGQRTKNTLDGRDAKNDGYPIRLSNLLAQLEGASYVARGAVNNAGNVSRTKRMITRALEVQQAGGFSFVEILTMCPTGWFIETQEAPDYLADNLAAVHTIGVLKDAAAG
;
A
#
# COMPACT_ATOMS: atom_id res chain seq x y z
N MET A 1 35.78 21.43 2.68
CA MET A 1 35.19 20.21 3.30
C MET A 1 34.65 20.68 4.64
N SER A 2 33.36 20.95 4.73
CA SER A 2 32.67 21.35 5.96
C SER A 2 32.22 20.07 6.66
N GLU A 3 32.76 19.86 7.86
CA GLU A 3 32.30 18.79 8.76
C GLU A 3 30.81 19.01 9.10
N GLN A 4 29.97 18.07 8.75
CA GLN A 4 28.60 18.03 9.26
C GLN A 4 28.63 17.68 10.75
N PRO A 5 27.87 18.37 11.60
CA PRO A 5 27.79 18.02 13.01
C PRO A 5 27.14 16.64 13.17
N SER A 6 27.86 15.73 13.81
CA SER A 6 27.32 14.41 14.17
C SER A 6 26.17 14.60 15.17
N VAL A 7 24.98 14.16 14.77
CA VAL A 7 23.84 14.07 15.70
C VAL A 7 24.18 13.00 16.74
N PRO A 8 24.14 13.29 18.05
CA PRO A 8 24.44 12.28 19.05
C PRO A 8 23.40 11.17 19.01
N VAL A 9 23.86 9.94 18.88
CA VAL A 9 22.98 8.75 18.98
C VAL A 9 22.42 8.71 20.40
N GLN A 10 21.15 9.01 20.55
CA GLN A 10 20.47 8.93 21.84
C GLN A 10 20.23 7.46 22.16
N LEU A 11 21.02 6.88 23.05
CA LEU A 11 20.85 5.53 23.52
C LEU A 11 19.50 5.42 24.26
N LEU A 12 18.70 4.43 23.92
CA LEU A 12 17.45 4.15 24.61
C LEU A 12 17.73 3.85 26.09
N PRO A 13 16.91 4.37 27.03
CA PRO A 13 17.07 4.09 28.44
C PRO A 13 16.97 2.59 28.71
N THR A 14 17.85 2.07 29.54
CA THR A 14 17.90 0.64 29.90
C THR A 14 17.71 0.46 31.39
N ARG A 15 17.18 -0.70 31.82
CA ARG A 15 17.08 -1.12 33.23
C ARG A 15 17.54 -2.54 33.40
N GLN A 16 17.91 -2.89 34.62
CA GLN A 16 18.27 -4.24 34.97
C GLN A 16 17.01 -5.03 35.40
N VAL A 17 16.84 -6.22 34.83
CA VAL A 17 15.81 -7.19 35.22
C VAL A 17 16.51 -8.56 35.33
N GLU A 18 16.53 -9.12 36.51
CA GLU A 18 17.17 -10.41 36.80
C GLU A 18 18.62 -10.54 36.26
N GLY A 19 19.40 -9.45 36.41
CA GLY A 19 20.79 -9.41 35.96
C GLY A 19 20.99 -9.20 34.45
N ARG A 20 19.91 -8.97 33.68
CA ARG A 20 19.94 -8.65 32.25
C ARG A 20 19.61 -7.19 32.01
N THR A 21 20.37 -6.55 31.13
CA THR A 21 20.06 -5.21 30.65
C THR A 21 18.94 -5.28 29.62
N VAL A 22 17.81 -4.66 29.89
CA VAL A 22 16.66 -4.56 28.98
C VAL A 22 16.34 -3.10 28.69
N ILE A 23 15.77 -2.82 27.53
CA ILE A 23 15.29 -1.47 27.19
C ILE A 23 14.13 -1.11 28.14
N ASP A 24 14.21 0.03 28.80
CA ASP A 24 13.14 0.50 29.66
C ASP A 24 12.10 1.28 28.87
N THR A 25 11.12 0.58 28.31
CA THR A 25 10.01 1.17 27.55
C THR A 25 9.13 2.13 28.37
N ARG A 26 9.23 2.12 29.71
CA ARG A 26 8.49 3.04 30.60
C ARG A 26 9.20 4.37 30.77
N ALA A 27 10.52 4.41 30.53
CA ALA A 27 11.33 5.62 30.57
C ALA A 27 11.50 6.27 29.21
N ALA A 28 10.89 5.72 28.13
CA ALA A 28 10.82 6.42 26.87
C ALA A 28 10.11 7.77 27.12
N PRO A 29 10.71 8.91 26.72
CA PRO A 29 10.02 10.19 26.82
C PRO A 29 8.67 10.05 26.10
N PRO A 30 7.58 10.65 26.64
CA PRO A 30 6.33 10.70 25.89
C PRO A 30 6.69 11.24 24.51
N LEU A 31 6.22 10.56 23.45
CA LEU A 31 6.36 11.04 22.07
C LEU A 31 5.97 12.51 22.14
N ALA A 32 6.95 13.40 21.92
CA ALA A 32 6.71 14.83 21.98
C ALA A 32 5.50 15.04 21.06
N SER A 33 4.42 15.62 21.62
CA SER A 33 3.25 15.97 20.82
C SER A 33 3.78 16.87 19.71
N ARG A 34 3.99 16.30 18.52
CA ARG A 34 4.28 17.09 17.34
C ARG A 34 3.06 17.97 17.17
N VAL A 35 3.28 19.29 17.31
CA VAL A 35 2.27 20.27 16.90
C VAL A 35 2.13 20.06 15.41
N VAL A 36 1.07 19.34 15.02
CA VAL A 36 0.74 19.10 13.63
C VAL A 36 0.22 20.45 13.11
N ASP A 37 0.96 21.06 12.21
CA ASP A 37 0.49 22.21 11.44
C ASP A 37 -0.82 21.78 10.74
N GLU A 38 -1.90 22.54 10.91
CA GLU A 38 -3.29 22.19 10.51
C GLU A 38 -3.45 21.82 9.02
N PHE A 39 -2.42 21.99 8.18
CA PHE A 39 -2.46 21.76 6.73
C PHE A 39 -1.48 20.70 6.19
N LYS A 40 -0.65 20.09 7.02
CA LYS A 40 0.12 18.93 6.56
C LYS A 40 -0.73 17.70 6.82
N PRO A 41 -1.05 16.86 5.81
CA PRO A 41 -1.41 15.49 6.10
C PRO A 41 -0.27 14.94 6.95
N ALA A 42 -0.53 14.71 8.22
CA ALA A 42 0.43 14.47 9.32
C ALA A 42 1.32 13.23 9.09
N LEU A 43 1.44 12.74 7.88
CA LEU A 43 1.69 11.35 7.65
C LEU A 43 2.85 11.10 6.70
N ILE A 44 3.37 12.12 6.00
CA ILE A 44 4.53 11.94 5.12
C ILE A 44 5.44 13.17 5.23
N ASP A 45 6.65 12.99 5.69
CA ASP A 45 7.75 13.88 5.31
C ASP A 45 8.24 13.43 3.92
N VAL A 46 7.64 14.00 2.87
CA VAL A 46 7.94 13.65 1.46
C VAL A 46 9.27 14.19 0.96
N ALA A 47 10.06 14.85 1.81
CA ALA A 47 11.27 15.54 1.37
C ALA A 47 12.37 14.58 0.89
N GLU A 48 12.35 13.32 1.31
CA GLU A 48 13.43 12.37 1.00
C GLU A 48 12.90 10.96 0.69
N HIS A 49 12.47 10.73 -0.53
CA HIS A 49 12.24 9.37 -1.03
C HIS A 49 12.98 9.14 -2.36
N HIS A 50 13.34 7.89 -2.63
CA HIS A 50 14.09 7.48 -3.84
C HIS A 50 13.20 7.10 -5.03
N LEU A 51 11.88 7.34 -4.98
CA LEU A 51 10.98 7.00 -6.06
C LEU A 51 11.24 7.82 -7.32
N CYS A 52 11.02 7.19 -8.46
CA CYS A 52 11.30 7.77 -9.77
C CYS A 52 10.40 8.97 -10.09
N PRO A 53 10.87 9.95 -10.91
CA PRO A 53 10.02 10.99 -11.45
C PRO A 53 8.82 10.40 -12.20
N GLY A 54 7.61 10.91 -11.93
CA GLY A 54 6.37 10.43 -12.54
C GLY A 54 5.80 9.13 -11.94
N CYS A 55 6.42 8.58 -10.91
CA CYS A 55 5.86 7.46 -10.15
C CYS A 55 4.51 7.84 -9.53
N GLY A 56 3.49 6.95 -9.68
CA GLY A 56 2.16 7.16 -9.13
C GLY A 56 1.99 6.78 -7.66
N GLU A 57 2.92 6.04 -7.09
CA GLU A 57 2.84 5.55 -5.71
C GLU A 57 2.76 6.69 -4.67
N PRO A 58 3.51 7.81 -4.78
CA PRO A 58 3.37 8.94 -3.85
C PRO A 58 1.96 9.51 -3.80
N ILE A 59 1.28 9.59 -4.95
CA ILE A 59 -0.09 10.11 -5.04
C ILE A 59 -1.07 9.14 -4.37
N ALA A 60 -0.90 7.85 -4.61
CA ALA A 60 -1.70 6.80 -3.98
C ALA A 60 -1.50 6.77 -2.46
N MET A 61 -0.26 6.77 -1.99
CA MET A 61 0.09 6.81 -0.56
C MET A 61 -0.49 8.05 0.12
N ARG A 62 -0.33 9.23 -0.50
CA ARG A 62 -0.94 10.46 0.02
C ARG A 62 -2.46 10.31 0.16
N SER A 63 -3.14 9.73 -0.84
CA SER A 63 -4.60 9.55 -0.79
C SER A 63 -5.03 8.62 0.34
N VAL A 64 -4.27 7.54 0.62
CA VAL A 64 -4.51 6.63 1.75
C VAL A 64 -4.35 7.36 3.08
N LEU A 65 -3.25 8.09 3.23
CA LEU A 65 -2.90 8.74 4.49
C LEU A 65 -3.79 9.94 4.81
N GLU A 66 -4.20 10.70 3.79
CA GLU A 66 -5.21 11.75 3.95
C GLU A 66 -6.55 11.16 4.43
N ALA A 67 -7.00 10.04 3.86
CA ALA A 67 -8.23 9.38 4.28
C ALA A 67 -8.14 8.86 5.74
N VAL A 68 -7.01 8.28 6.12
CA VAL A 68 -6.74 7.86 7.51
C VAL A 68 -6.81 9.07 8.46
N SER A 69 -6.21 10.19 8.08
CA SER A 69 -6.20 11.42 8.89
C SER A 69 -7.59 12.05 8.98
N GLU A 70 -8.31 12.18 7.88
CA GLU A 70 -9.66 12.76 7.81
C GLU A 70 -10.69 11.96 8.63
N LEU A 71 -10.50 10.65 8.75
CA LEU A 71 -11.32 9.78 9.60
C LEU A 71 -10.87 9.77 11.08
N GLY A 72 -9.82 10.53 11.44
CA GLY A 72 -9.30 10.58 12.81
C GLY A 72 -8.63 9.26 13.27
N LEU A 73 -8.12 8.46 12.34
CA LEU A 73 -7.58 7.13 12.61
C LEU A 73 -6.05 7.11 12.80
N THR A 74 -5.35 8.22 12.63
CA THR A 74 -3.87 8.30 12.65
C THR A 74 -3.26 7.57 13.84
N GLN A 75 -3.68 7.91 15.07
CA GLN A 75 -3.11 7.35 16.30
C GLN A 75 -3.57 5.90 16.60
N LYS A 76 -4.44 5.34 15.76
CA LYS A 76 -4.97 3.97 15.90
C LYS A 76 -4.56 3.10 14.71
N THR A 77 -3.81 3.61 13.75
CA THR A 77 -3.46 2.89 12.53
C THR A 77 -2.16 2.13 12.68
N ILE A 78 -2.19 0.87 12.28
CA ILE A 78 -1.02 0.02 12.04
C ILE A 78 -0.96 -0.22 10.53
N ALA A 79 0.09 0.28 9.88
CA ALA A 79 0.38 0.04 8.47
C ALA A 79 1.35 -1.13 8.33
N VAL A 80 0.91 -2.18 7.66
CA VAL A 80 1.73 -3.37 7.38
C VAL A 80 2.21 -3.30 5.94
N PHE A 81 3.50 -3.09 5.77
CA PHE A 81 4.14 -3.02 4.46
C PHE A 81 4.61 -4.41 4.00
N GLY A 82 4.37 -4.72 2.73
CA GLY A 82 5.10 -5.77 2.04
C GLY A 82 6.47 -5.26 1.56
N ILE A 83 6.96 -5.73 0.40
CA ILE A 83 8.27 -5.35 -0.13
C ILE A 83 8.12 -4.85 -1.58
N GLY A 84 8.67 -3.66 -1.84
CA GLY A 84 8.65 -2.98 -3.14
C GLY A 84 8.99 -1.50 -3.02
N CYS A 85 8.89 -0.74 -4.11
CA CYS A 85 9.22 0.69 -4.16
C CYS A 85 8.52 1.51 -3.07
N TYR A 86 7.27 1.21 -2.78
CA TYR A 86 6.44 1.86 -1.76
C TYR A 86 7.01 1.75 -0.32
N THR A 87 7.94 0.84 -0.06
CA THR A 87 8.63 0.77 1.24
C THR A 87 9.48 2.01 1.54
N ALA A 88 9.78 2.83 0.50
CA ALA A 88 10.39 4.15 0.66
C ALA A 88 9.65 5.04 1.67
N PHE A 89 8.35 4.81 1.87
CA PHE A 89 7.54 5.60 2.80
C PHE A 89 7.54 5.07 4.23
N SER A 90 7.99 3.85 4.48
CA SER A 90 7.81 3.17 5.77
C SER A 90 8.42 3.93 6.97
N ASN A 91 9.48 4.69 6.75
CA ASN A 91 10.15 5.48 7.79
C ASN A 91 9.59 6.90 7.96
N ASN A 92 8.68 7.33 7.08
CA ASN A 92 8.22 8.71 6.98
C ASN A 92 6.74 8.86 7.37
N LEU A 93 6.17 7.85 8.01
CA LEU A 93 4.75 7.83 8.40
C LEU A 93 4.59 8.13 9.90
N ASP A 94 3.55 8.87 10.24
CA ASP A 94 3.15 9.14 11.62
C ASP A 94 2.09 8.12 12.12
N VAL A 95 2.25 6.87 11.72
CA VAL A 95 1.48 5.71 12.17
C VAL A 95 2.43 4.58 12.57
N GLU A 96 1.93 3.60 13.33
CA GLU A 96 2.72 2.41 13.63
C GLU A 96 2.98 1.61 12.35
N VAL A 97 4.22 1.22 12.12
CA VAL A 97 4.62 0.49 10.91
C VAL A 97 5.16 -0.89 11.27
N LEU A 98 4.65 -1.90 10.57
CA LEU A 98 5.18 -3.25 10.57
C LEU A 98 5.67 -3.61 9.17
N GLN A 99 6.85 -4.22 9.07
CA GLN A 99 7.39 -4.73 7.82
C GLN A 99 7.19 -6.24 7.75
N ALA A 100 6.49 -6.72 6.71
CA ALA A 100 6.34 -8.14 6.41
C ALA A 100 7.38 -8.61 5.39
N LEU A 101 7.57 -9.91 5.27
CA LEU A 101 8.22 -10.53 4.11
C LEU A 101 7.32 -10.41 2.88
N HIS A 102 7.89 -10.61 1.68
CA HIS A 102 7.16 -10.61 0.42
C HIS A 102 5.87 -11.44 0.49
N GLY A 103 4.76 -10.82 0.10
CA GLY A 103 3.44 -11.42 0.06
C GLY A 103 2.75 -11.66 1.41
N ARG A 104 3.45 -11.43 2.55
CA ARG A 104 2.96 -11.85 3.88
C ARG A 104 2.25 -10.75 4.66
N ALA A 105 2.10 -9.56 4.09
CA ALA A 105 1.45 -8.45 4.79
C ALA A 105 0.01 -8.76 5.24
N PRO A 106 -0.88 -9.42 4.48
CA PRO A 106 -2.22 -9.74 4.95
C PRO A 106 -2.26 -10.71 6.15
N SER A 107 -1.32 -11.67 6.20
CA SER A 107 -1.20 -12.59 7.35
C SER A 107 -0.70 -11.87 8.60
N LEU A 108 0.33 -11.02 8.47
CA LEU A 108 0.82 -10.21 9.59
C LEU A 108 -0.26 -9.23 10.07
N ALA A 109 -0.98 -8.58 9.15
CA ALA A 109 -2.10 -7.69 9.44
C ALA A 109 -3.24 -8.41 10.19
N THR A 110 -3.58 -9.63 9.76
CA THR A 110 -4.55 -10.50 10.47
C THR A 110 -4.11 -10.74 11.92
N GLY A 111 -2.85 -11.09 12.14
CA GLY A 111 -2.28 -11.27 13.48
C GLY A 111 -2.34 -9.99 14.32
N ALA A 112 -1.92 -8.86 13.76
CA ALA A 112 -1.95 -7.56 14.41
C ALA A 112 -3.39 -7.14 14.79
N LYS A 113 -4.35 -7.30 13.87
CA LYS A 113 -5.76 -6.99 14.11
C LYS A 113 -6.37 -7.84 15.22
N ARG A 114 -6.07 -9.14 15.21
CA ARG A 114 -6.56 -10.06 16.27
C ARG A 114 -5.93 -9.79 17.63
N ALA A 115 -4.66 -9.38 17.67
CA ALA A 115 -3.97 -9.00 18.91
C ALA A 115 -4.43 -7.64 19.46
N LYS A 116 -4.83 -6.71 18.57
CA LYS A 116 -5.30 -5.36 18.91
C LYS A 116 -6.60 -5.05 18.13
N PRO A 117 -7.76 -5.57 18.59
CA PRO A 117 -9.03 -5.47 17.84
C PRO A 117 -9.52 -4.04 17.58
N ASP A 118 -9.17 -3.09 18.46
CA ASP A 118 -9.61 -1.69 18.38
C ASP A 118 -8.75 -0.83 17.42
N THR A 119 -7.73 -1.41 16.77
CA THR A 119 -6.87 -0.70 15.84
C THR A 119 -7.41 -0.72 14.42
N ASN A 120 -7.07 0.30 13.63
CA ASN A 120 -7.22 0.31 12.19
C ASN A 120 -5.97 -0.35 11.59
N VAL A 121 -6.12 -1.49 10.92
CA VAL A 121 -4.98 -2.21 10.34
C VAL A 121 -5.08 -2.20 8.83
N ILE A 122 -4.09 -1.61 8.18
CA ILE A 122 -4.01 -1.53 6.71
C ILE A 122 -2.78 -2.28 6.20
N THR A 123 -2.87 -2.86 5.00
CA THR A 123 -1.69 -3.36 4.29
C THR A 123 -1.39 -2.49 3.09
N ILE A 124 -0.10 -2.30 2.80
CA ILE A 124 0.38 -1.60 1.60
C ILE A 124 1.31 -2.54 0.85
N GLN A 125 0.92 -2.89 -0.37
CA GLN A 125 1.66 -3.85 -1.19
C GLN A 125 1.62 -3.44 -2.66
N GLY A 126 2.65 -3.78 -3.43
CA GLY A 126 2.61 -3.74 -4.89
C GLY A 126 1.90 -4.97 -5.46
N ASP A 127 1.56 -4.92 -6.72
CA ASP A 127 0.91 -6.01 -7.45
C ASP A 127 1.77 -7.28 -7.48
N GLY A 128 3.07 -7.17 -7.75
CA GLY A 128 3.99 -8.31 -7.69
C GLY A 128 4.08 -8.91 -6.29
N ASP A 129 4.21 -8.08 -5.27
CA ASP A 129 4.26 -8.52 -3.88
C ASP A 129 2.97 -9.25 -3.48
N MET A 130 1.81 -8.67 -3.77
CA MET A 130 0.53 -9.23 -3.35
C MET A 130 0.08 -10.40 -4.22
N VAL A 131 0.25 -10.34 -5.55
CA VAL A 131 -0.34 -11.33 -6.47
C VAL A 131 0.62 -12.45 -6.84
N ASN A 132 1.93 -12.15 -7.02
CA ASN A 132 2.91 -13.21 -7.28
C ASN A 132 3.32 -13.94 -6.01
N GLU A 133 3.62 -13.18 -4.94
CA GLU A 133 4.23 -13.72 -3.73
C GLU A 133 3.21 -14.05 -2.63
N GLY A 134 2.02 -13.39 -2.65
CA GLY A 134 1.05 -13.42 -1.55
C GLY A 134 -0.40 -13.65 -1.92
N LEU A 135 -0.71 -14.22 -3.10
CA LEU A 135 -2.08 -14.39 -3.56
C LEU A 135 -2.95 -15.16 -2.56
N GLN A 136 -2.44 -16.25 -2.01
CA GLN A 136 -3.16 -17.05 -1.01
C GLN A 136 -3.42 -16.30 0.29
N GLU A 137 -2.49 -15.40 0.69
CA GLU A 137 -2.61 -14.65 1.94
C GLU A 137 -3.82 -13.70 1.89
N VAL A 138 -3.93 -12.92 0.82
CA VAL A 138 -5.05 -11.97 0.66
C VAL A 138 -6.38 -12.69 0.40
N ILE A 139 -6.38 -13.79 -0.37
CA ILE A 139 -7.59 -14.59 -0.59
C ILE A 139 -8.11 -15.16 0.73
N HIS A 140 -7.24 -15.75 1.56
CA HIS A 140 -7.63 -16.30 2.84
C HIS A 140 -8.06 -15.24 3.85
N ALA A 141 -7.43 -14.06 3.87
CA ALA A 141 -7.87 -12.94 4.71
C ALA A 141 -9.27 -12.47 4.30
N ALA A 142 -9.51 -12.30 2.99
CA ALA A 142 -10.81 -11.92 2.44
C ALA A 142 -11.90 -12.99 2.69
N ALA A 143 -11.57 -14.26 2.48
CA ALA A 143 -12.53 -15.36 2.70
C ALA A 143 -12.97 -15.48 4.16
N ARG A 144 -12.08 -15.17 5.11
CA ARG A 144 -12.41 -15.14 6.54
C ARG A 144 -13.12 -13.86 6.99
N GLY A 145 -13.21 -12.84 6.13
CA GLY A 145 -13.77 -11.54 6.48
C GLY A 145 -12.97 -10.82 7.56
N GLU A 146 -11.62 -10.93 7.53
CA GLU A 146 -10.76 -10.26 8.51
C GLU A 146 -10.98 -8.74 8.47
N ALA A 147 -11.17 -8.12 9.62
CA ALA A 147 -11.43 -6.67 9.71
C ALA A 147 -10.16 -5.84 9.44
N ILE A 148 -9.61 -5.97 8.23
CA ILE A 148 -8.44 -5.24 7.73
C ILE A 148 -8.75 -4.62 6.37
N THR A 149 -8.00 -3.57 6.00
CA THR A 149 -8.04 -2.97 4.66
C THR A 149 -6.76 -3.29 3.91
N CYS A 150 -6.86 -3.94 2.76
CA CYS A 150 -5.71 -4.21 1.92
C CYS A 150 -5.66 -3.22 0.74
N PHE A 151 -4.56 -2.48 0.63
CA PHE A 151 -4.26 -1.61 -0.50
C PHE A 151 -3.22 -2.27 -1.39
N MET A 152 -3.52 -2.37 -2.69
CA MET A 152 -2.60 -2.84 -3.71
C MET A 152 -2.27 -1.69 -4.66
N LEU A 153 -0.99 -1.36 -4.79
CA LEU A 153 -0.46 -0.40 -5.74
C LEU A 153 -0.09 -1.17 -7.02
N ASP A 154 -0.93 -1.10 -8.03
CA ASP A 154 -0.78 -1.89 -9.26
C ASP A 154 -0.23 -1.02 -10.39
N ASN A 155 0.98 -1.32 -10.80
CA ASN A 155 1.62 -0.75 -11.98
C ASN A 155 1.97 -1.80 -13.05
N GLY A 156 1.60 -3.07 -12.82
CA GLY A 156 1.84 -4.19 -13.74
C GLY A 156 3.31 -4.58 -13.88
N VAL A 157 4.20 -4.20 -12.95
CA VAL A 157 5.62 -4.60 -12.97
C VAL A 157 6.20 -4.67 -11.55
N PHE A 158 7.23 -5.51 -11.37
CA PHE A 158 8.15 -5.40 -10.22
C PHE A 158 9.08 -4.19 -10.43
N GLY A 159 8.64 -3.01 -10.00
CA GLY A 159 9.37 -1.75 -10.22
C GLY A 159 10.74 -1.73 -9.57
N GLU A 160 10.85 -2.11 -8.29
CA GLU A 160 12.09 -2.09 -7.49
C GLU A 160 13.23 -2.88 -8.15
N THR A 161 12.93 -4.00 -8.79
CA THR A 161 13.93 -4.85 -9.45
C THR A 161 14.18 -4.50 -10.91
N GLY A 162 13.59 -3.40 -11.40
CA GLY A 162 13.84 -2.85 -12.73
C GLY A 162 12.79 -3.19 -13.79
N GLY A 163 11.54 -3.45 -13.40
CA GLY A 163 10.41 -3.58 -14.33
C GLY A 163 10.23 -4.98 -14.90
N HIS A 164 10.30 -6.03 -14.07
CA HIS A 164 9.98 -7.39 -14.46
C HIS A 164 8.46 -7.63 -14.52
N ILE A 165 8.06 -8.66 -15.29
CA ILE A 165 6.66 -9.08 -15.40
C ILE A 165 6.08 -9.46 -14.04
N THR A 166 4.82 -9.07 -13.81
CA THR A 166 4.02 -9.52 -12.67
C THR A 166 2.80 -10.31 -13.14
N ALA A 167 2.06 -10.84 -12.18
CA ALA A 167 0.81 -11.54 -12.50
C ALA A 167 -0.28 -10.62 -13.05
N THR A 168 -0.23 -9.31 -12.77
CA THR A 168 -1.19 -8.31 -13.26
C THR A 168 -0.80 -7.66 -14.59
N THR A 169 0.47 -7.79 -15.02
CA THR A 169 0.96 -7.24 -16.30
C THR A 169 -0.02 -7.52 -17.45
N VAL A 170 -0.45 -6.51 -18.16
CA VAL A 170 -1.43 -6.66 -19.23
C VAL A 170 -0.79 -7.26 -20.51
N LEU A 171 -1.60 -7.90 -21.37
CA LEU A 171 -1.10 -8.43 -22.64
C LEU A 171 -0.53 -7.32 -23.51
N GLY A 172 0.61 -7.60 -24.15
CA GLY A 172 1.34 -6.64 -24.96
C GLY A 172 2.21 -5.66 -24.17
N GLN A 173 2.09 -5.59 -22.85
CA GLN A 173 2.95 -4.73 -22.01
C GLN A 173 4.38 -5.26 -22.02
N ARG A 174 5.32 -4.37 -22.40
CA ARG A 174 6.75 -4.65 -22.37
C ARG A 174 7.26 -4.60 -20.93
N THR A 175 8.10 -5.55 -20.59
CA THR A 175 8.79 -5.62 -19.31
C THR A 175 10.25 -6.03 -19.53
N LYS A 176 11.07 -5.99 -18.50
CA LYS A 176 12.49 -6.37 -18.60
C LYS A 176 12.71 -7.80 -19.09
N ASN A 177 11.77 -8.70 -18.85
CA ASN A 177 11.85 -10.11 -19.27
C ASN A 177 10.78 -10.51 -20.30
N THR A 178 9.97 -9.55 -20.79
CA THR A 178 9.05 -9.71 -21.92
C THR A 178 9.23 -8.54 -22.89
N LEU A 179 10.37 -8.51 -23.59
CA LEU A 179 10.76 -7.36 -24.42
C LEU A 179 9.84 -7.09 -25.60
N ASP A 180 9.19 -8.14 -26.11
CA ASP A 180 8.21 -8.05 -27.20
C ASP A 180 6.77 -7.87 -26.69
N GLY A 181 6.61 -7.69 -25.37
CA GLY A 181 5.33 -7.62 -24.68
C GLY A 181 4.87 -8.96 -24.14
N ARG A 182 4.03 -8.94 -23.06
CA ARG A 182 3.45 -10.16 -22.49
C ARG A 182 2.63 -10.91 -23.52
N ASP A 183 2.90 -12.19 -23.71
CA ASP A 183 2.20 -13.10 -24.61
C ASP A 183 1.39 -14.13 -23.84
N ALA A 184 0.09 -14.29 -24.20
CA ALA A 184 -0.81 -15.18 -23.48
C ALA A 184 -0.40 -16.66 -23.53
N LYS A 185 0.29 -17.09 -24.58
CA LYS A 185 0.71 -18.47 -24.75
C LYS A 185 1.92 -18.84 -23.89
N ASN A 186 2.86 -17.88 -23.75
CA ASN A 186 4.11 -18.11 -23.03
C ASN A 186 4.02 -17.65 -21.56
N ASP A 187 3.35 -16.52 -21.31
CA ASP A 187 3.34 -15.82 -20.01
C ASP A 187 1.97 -15.88 -19.31
N GLY A 188 0.96 -16.45 -19.97
CA GLY A 188 -0.40 -16.52 -19.45
C GLY A 188 -1.14 -15.17 -19.44
N TYR A 189 -2.37 -15.19 -18.96
CA TYR A 189 -3.24 -14.01 -18.86
C TYR A 189 -3.04 -13.26 -17.54
N PRO A 190 -3.30 -11.93 -17.52
CA PRO A 190 -3.25 -11.16 -16.29
C PRO A 190 -4.28 -11.62 -15.26
N ILE A 191 -3.86 -11.71 -14.00
CA ILE A 191 -4.77 -11.97 -12.87
C ILE A 191 -5.44 -10.66 -12.49
N ARG A 192 -6.77 -10.65 -12.45
CA ARG A 192 -7.59 -9.52 -12.01
C ARG A 192 -8.01 -9.76 -10.56
N LEU A 193 -7.13 -9.45 -9.61
CA LEU A 193 -7.32 -9.77 -8.19
C LEU A 193 -8.61 -9.19 -7.62
N SER A 194 -8.94 -7.92 -7.91
CA SER A 194 -10.21 -7.31 -7.44
C SER A 194 -11.43 -8.13 -7.88
N ASN A 195 -11.42 -8.67 -9.12
CA ASN A 195 -12.53 -9.48 -9.61
C ASN A 195 -12.65 -10.82 -8.88
N LEU A 196 -11.53 -11.43 -8.51
CA LEU A 196 -11.52 -12.67 -7.71
C LEU A 196 -12.03 -12.41 -6.29
N LEU A 197 -11.51 -11.36 -5.63
CA LEU A 197 -11.90 -11.03 -4.26
C LEU A 197 -13.38 -10.64 -4.15
N ALA A 198 -13.94 -9.97 -5.17
CA ALA A 198 -15.35 -9.59 -5.19
C ALA A 198 -16.31 -10.80 -5.17
N GLN A 199 -15.85 -11.99 -5.58
CA GLN A 199 -16.65 -13.23 -5.53
C GLN A 199 -16.66 -13.89 -4.14
N LEU A 200 -15.74 -13.51 -3.24
CA LEU A 200 -15.63 -14.12 -1.92
C LEU A 200 -16.70 -13.53 -0.98
N GLU A 201 -17.46 -14.36 -0.31
CA GLU A 201 -18.53 -13.91 0.61
C GLU A 201 -17.99 -13.05 1.75
N GLY A 202 -16.81 -13.39 2.29
CA GLY A 202 -16.18 -12.65 3.39
C GLY A 202 -15.65 -11.26 3.01
N ALA A 203 -15.46 -10.94 1.71
CA ALA A 203 -15.09 -9.62 1.27
C ALA A 203 -16.29 -8.68 1.31
N SER A 204 -16.24 -7.64 2.14
CA SER A 204 -17.33 -6.67 2.32
C SER A 204 -17.25 -5.50 1.35
N TYR A 205 -16.04 -5.07 0.98
CA TYR A 205 -15.83 -4.00 0.01
C TYR A 205 -14.62 -4.31 -0.89
N VAL A 206 -14.83 -4.15 -2.20
CA VAL A 206 -13.77 -4.32 -3.20
C VAL A 206 -13.90 -3.22 -4.25
N ALA A 207 -12.86 -2.46 -4.47
CA ALA A 207 -12.84 -1.39 -5.47
C ALA A 207 -11.50 -1.34 -6.21
N ARG A 208 -11.52 -0.72 -7.39
CA ARG A 208 -10.33 -0.38 -8.18
C ARG A 208 -10.37 1.10 -8.57
N GLY A 209 -9.35 1.82 -8.18
CA GLY A 209 -9.11 3.22 -8.52
C GLY A 209 -7.88 3.41 -9.39
N ALA A 210 -7.55 4.67 -9.70
CA ALA A 210 -6.32 5.05 -10.38
C ALA A 210 -5.87 6.45 -9.93
N VAL A 211 -4.61 6.80 -10.23
CA VAL A 211 -4.04 8.12 -9.84
C VAL A 211 -3.44 8.89 -11.03
N ASN A 212 -3.81 8.55 -12.24
CA ASN A 212 -3.28 9.14 -13.46
C ASN A 212 -3.82 10.55 -13.80
N ASN A 213 -4.88 11.00 -13.13
CA ASN A 213 -5.43 12.36 -13.27
C ASN A 213 -6.21 12.78 -12.03
N ALA A 214 -6.47 14.08 -11.87
CA ALA A 214 -7.14 14.64 -10.70
C ALA A 214 -8.54 14.05 -10.43
N GLY A 215 -9.30 13.75 -11.48
CA GLY A 215 -10.63 13.15 -11.36
C GLY A 215 -10.58 11.75 -10.78
N ASN A 216 -9.63 10.93 -11.27
CA ASN A 216 -9.39 9.58 -10.76
C ASN A 216 -8.81 9.61 -9.34
N VAL A 217 -7.88 10.51 -9.01
CA VAL A 217 -7.35 10.68 -7.64
C VAL A 217 -8.51 10.95 -6.67
N SER A 218 -9.38 11.93 -6.98
CA SER A 218 -10.54 12.26 -6.14
C SER A 218 -11.51 11.07 -5.99
N ARG A 219 -11.75 10.31 -7.06
CA ARG A 219 -12.59 9.10 -7.01
C ARG A 219 -11.96 8.01 -6.18
N THR A 220 -10.67 7.76 -6.36
CA THR A 220 -9.90 6.75 -5.63
C THR A 220 -9.86 7.07 -4.14
N LYS A 221 -9.67 8.35 -3.77
CA LYS A 221 -9.72 8.76 -2.36
C LYS A 221 -11.07 8.44 -1.71
N ARG A 222 -12.20 8.66 -2.40
CA ARG A 222 -13.52 8.25 -1.87
C ARG A 222 -13.65 6.74 -1.70
N MET A 223 -13.08 5.94 -2.62
CA MET A 223 -13.05 4.47 -2.48
C MET A 223 -12.21 4.04 -1.27
N ILE A 224 -11.06 4.69 -1.05
CA ILE A 224 -10.19 4.46 0.12
C ILE A 224 -10.93 4.80 1.42
N THR A 225 -11.58 5.97 1.49
CA THR A 225 -12.37 6.39 2.66
C THR A 225 -13.45 5.34 2.96
N ARG A 226 -14.20 4.91 1.94
CA ARG A 226 -15.24 3.88 2.09
C ARG A 226 -14.67 2.54 2.58
N ALA A 227 -13.53 2.13 2.07
CA ALA A 227 -12.85 0.91 2.51
C ALA A 227 -12.50 0.94 4.01
N LEU A 228 -11.98 2.08 4.48
CA LEU A 228 -11.64 2.27 5.89
C LEU A 228 -12.91 2.29 6.78
N GLU A 229 -14.00 2.90 6.32
CA GLU A 229 -15.29 2.87 7.02
C GLU A 229 -15.83 1.43 7.16
N VAL A 230 -15.73 0.63 6.09
CA VAL A 230 -16.12 -0.79 6.10
C VAL A 230 -15.28 -1.59 7.11
N GLN A 231 -13.96 -1.33 7.17
CA GLN A 231 -13.12 -1.94 8.19
C GLN A 231 -13.53 -1.55 9.61
N GLN A 232 -13.87 -0.26 9.84
CA GLN A 232 -14.36 0.20 11.15
C GLN A 232 -15.68 -0.50 11.56
N ALA A 233 -16.48 -0.90 10.57
CA ALA A 233 -17.70 -1.70 10.78
C ALA A 233 -17.41 -3.22 10.95
N GLY A 234 -16.15 -3.64 10.93
CA GLY A 234 -15.73 -5.03 11.14
C GLY A 234 -15.60 -5.87 9.86
N GLY A 235 -15.69 -5.26 8.66
CA GLY A 235 -15.60 -5.96 7.38
C GLY A 235 -14.19 -5.97 6.78
N PHE A 236 -13.93 -6.95 5.90
CA PHE A 236 -12.76 -6.96 5.04
C PHE A 236 -12.95 -5.98 3.88
N SER A 237 -11.95 -5.19 3.58
CA SER A 237 -11.98 -4.29 2.44
C SER A 237 -10.68 -4.36 1.63
N PHE A 238 -10.81 -4.13 0.33
CA PHE A 238 -9.71 -4.15 -0.62
C PHE A 238 -9.85 -3.02 -1.65
N VAL A 239 -8.76 -2.28 -1.86
CA VAL A 239 -8.69 -1.27 -2.93
C VAL A 239 -7.42 -1.47 -3.73
N GLU A 240 -7.60 -1.83 -5.00
CA GLU A 240 -6.54 -1.81 -6.01
C GLU A 240 -6.41 -0.38 -6.55
N ILE A 241 -5.21 0.15 -6.58
CA ILE A 241 -4.92 1.50 -7.05
C ILE A 241 -3.95 1.41 -8.21
N LEU A 242 -4.43 1.64 -9.42
CA LEU A 242 -3.58 1.68 -10.59
C LEU A 242 -2.64 2.90 -10.50
N THR A 243 -1.33 2.65 -10.59
CA THR A 243 -0.27 3.65 -10.43
C THR A 243 0.65 3.68 -11.64
N MET A 244 1.23 4.85 -11.94
CA MET A 244 2.20 4.98 -13.03
C MET A 244 3.58 4.48 -12.61
N CYS A 245 4.27 3.78 -13.52
CA CYS A 245 5.67 3.38 -13.38
C CYS A 245 6.43 3.62 -14.70
N PRO A 246 6.69 4.89 -15.10
CA PRO A 246 7.32 5.20 -16.38
C PRO A 246 8.66 4.49 -16.57
N THR A 247 9.47 4.42 -15.52
CA THR A 247 10.76 3.72 -15.55
C THR A 247 10.60 2.21 -15.82
N GLY A 248 9.65 1.55 -15.15
CA GLY A 248 9.38 0.12 -15.35
C GLY A 248 8.66 -0.20 -16.65
N TRP A 249 8.02 0.79 -17.29
CA TRP A 249 7.35 0.69 -18.57
C TRP A 249 8.24 1.09 -19.75
N PHE A 250 9.44 1.65 -19.48
CA PHE A 250 10.39 2.15 -20.50
C PHE A 250 9.79 3.23 -21.38
N ILE A 251 9.04 4.17 -20.79
CA ILE A 251 8.41 5.32 -21.47
C ILE A 251 8.80 6.63 -20.80
N GLU A 252 8.54 7.74 -21.50
CA GLU A 252 8.74 9.07 -20.93
C GLU A 252 7.70 9.37 -19.84
N THR A 253 8.09 10.15 -18.84
CA THR A 253 7.25 10.48 -17.68
C THR A 253 5.91 11.11 -18.08
N GLN A 254 5.90 11.96 -19.10
CA GLN A 254 4.72 12.67 -19.59
C GLN A 254 3.70 11.74 -20.24
N GLU A 255 4.12 10.59 -20.75
CA GLU A 255 3.26 9.59 -21.41
C GLU A 255 2.58 8.65 -20.39
N ALA A 256 3.10 8.58 -19.18
CA ALA A 256 2.66 7.59 -18.20
C ALA A 256 1.17 7.70 -17.79
N PRO A 257 0.56 8.90 -17.64
CA PRO A 257 -0.86 9.01 -17.35
C PRO A 257 -1.76 8.43 -18.44
N ASP A 258 -1.44 8.68 -19.71
CA ASP A 258 -2.19 8.18 -20.86
C ASP A 258 -1.93 6.67 -21.04
N TYR A 259 -0.68 6.23 -20.89
CA TYR A 259 -0.34 4.81 -20.90
C TYR A 259 -1.15 4.00 -19.87
N LEU A 260 -1.29 4.51 -18.64
CA LEU A 260 -2.13 3.88 -17.64
C LEU A 260 -3.58 3.78 -18.10
N ALA A 261 -4.13 4.86 -18.65
CA ALA A 261 -5.52 4.90 -19.12
C ALA A 261 -5.77 3.90 -20.25
N ASP A 262 -4.89 3.89 -21.25
CA ASP A 262 -5.09 3.15 -22.50
C ASP A 262 -4.73 1.67 -22.39
N ASN A 263 -3.85 1.31 -21.45
CA ASN A 263 -3.37 -0.07 -21.29
C ASN A 263 -3.88 -0.72 -20.00
N LEU A 264 -3.50 -0.21 -18.82
CA LEU A 264 -3.85 -0.85 -17.56
C LEU A 264 -5.34 -0.74 -17.25
N ALA A 265 -5.90 0.48 -17.31
CA ALA A 265 -7.31 0.71 -16.99
C ALA A 265 -8.28 0.12 -18.03
N ALA A 266 -7.82 -0.12 -19.25
CA ALA A 266 -8.58 -0.84 -20.28
C ALA A 266 -8.84 -2.31 -19.90
N VAL A 267 -7.90 -2.93 -19.17
CA VAL A 267 -7.99 -4.33 -18.72
C VAL A 267 -8.49 -4.41 -17.27
N HIS A 268 -7.94 -3.59 -16.41
CA HIS A 268 -8.28 -3.45 -15.00
C HIS A 268 -9.28 -2.30 -14.81
N THR A 269 -10.55 -2.53 -15.18
CA THR A 269 -11.60 -1.49 -15.21
C THR A 269 -11.81 -0.85 -13.84
N ILE A 270 -11.73 0.49 -13.80
CA ILE A 270 -11.92 1.31 -12.59
C ILE A 270 -13.38 1.28 -12.14
N GLY A 271 -13.63 1.03 -10.87
CA GLY A 271 -14.97 1.03 -10.29
C GLY A 271 -15.05 0.34 -8.93
N VAL A 272 -16.23 0.40 -8.32
CA VAL A 272 -16.58 -0.43 -7.15
C VAL A 272 -17.10 -1.76 -7.69
N LEU A 273 -16.44 -2.86 -7.30
CA LEU A 273 -16.79 -4.20 -7.73
C LEU A 273 -17.72 -4.90 -6.73
N LYS A 274 -17.60 -4.53 -5.45
CA LYS A 274 -18.47 -5.03 -4.37
C LYS A 274 -18.57 -3.97 -3.26
N ASP A 275 -19.78 -3.72 -2.76
CA ASP A 275 -20.06 -2.99 -1.52
C ASP A 275 -21.25 -3.67 -0.83
N ALA A 276 -20.95 -4.67 0.00
CA ALA A 276 -21.96 -5.44 0.72
C ALA A 276 -22.62 -4.64 1.88
N ALA A 277 -22.06 -3.49 2.24
CA ALA A 277 -22.60 -2.62 3.29
C ALA A 277 -23.52 -1.52 2.72
N ALA A 278 -23.73 -1.48 1.40
CA ALA A 278 -24.62 -0.53 0.73
C ALA A 278 -26.00 -1.12 0.43
N GLY A 279 -26.28 -2.36 0.88
CA GLY A 279 -27.54 -3.08 0.69
C GLY A 279 -28.47 -2.99 1.91
#